data_c2573d8be20ea297a3e924f8b580696a
#
_entry.id   c2573d8be20ea297a3e924f8b580696a
#
_cell.length_a   1.000
_cell.length_b   1.000
_cell.length_c   1.000
_cell.angle_alpha   90.00
_cell.angle_beta   90.00
_cell.angle_gamma   90.00
#
_symmetry.space_group_name_H-M   'P 1'
#
loop_
_entity.id
_entity.type
_entity.pdbx_description
1 polymer ?
#
loop_
_entity_poly.entity_id
_entity_poly.type
_entity_poly.pdbx_seq_one_letter_code
_entity_poly.pdbx_strand_id
1 'polypeptide(L)'
;MPYQLFYAPGSAAMGVRVLLEEVGASYELLDTTIDMDKPRTPEHLAYNPNGWVPVLVWGDQAMYECAAITIFLCDRYPETELAPSLSAPERGLYLQTLVYFSNSVQNAFQLNYYP
;
A
#
# COMPACT_ATOMS: atom_id res chain seq x y z
N MET A 1 -2.56 18.13 -3.74
CA MET A 1 -2.16 17.79 -2.37
C MET A 1 -1.24 16.59 -2.37
N PRO A 2 -0.13 16.64 -1.63
CA PRO A 2 0.76 15.49 -1.55
C PRO A 2 0.09 14.36 -0.79
N TYR A 3 0.48 13.15 -1.15
CA TYR A 3 0.14 11.97 -0.36
C TYR A 3 1.02 11.90 0.87
N GLN A 4 0.51 11.25 1.91
CA GLN A 4 1.30 10.85 3.07
C GLN A 4 1.25 9.34 3.18
N LEU A 5 2.37 8.71 3.46
CA LEU A 5 2.46 7.26 3.58
C LEU A 5 3.05 6.88 4.93
N PHE A 6 2.28 6.16 5.73
CA PHE A 6 2.84 5.53 6.93
C PHE A 6 3.78 4.41 6.51
N TYR A 7 5.02 4.50 6.94
CA TYR A 7 6.11 3.72 6.39
C TYR A 7 7.01 3.17 7.50
N ALA A 8 7.38 1.91 7.35
CA ALA A 8 8.42 1.28 8.16
C ALA A 8 9.37 0.55 7.22
N PRO A 9 10.70 0.70 7.35
CA PRO A 9 11.65 -0.02 6.52
C PRO A 9 11.46 -1.53 6.61
N GLY A 10 11.61 -2.23 5.49
CA GLY A 10 11.45 -3.67 5.44
C GLY A 10 10.01 -4.16 5.50
N SER A 11 9.04 -3.26 5.38
CA SER A 11 7.61 -3.59 5.44
C SER A 11 6.97 -3.61 4.05
N ALA A 12 5.71 -4.02 4.01
CA ALA A 12 4.90 -3.99 2.79
C ALA A 12 4.70 -2.57 2.24
N ALA A 13 4.92 -1.54 3.05
CA ALA A 13 4.84 -0.15 2.60
C ALA A 13 5.92 0.21 1.57
N MET A 14 7.01 -0.56 1.49
CA MET A 14 8.07 -0.34 0.49
C MET A 14 7.54 -0.37 -0.93
N GLY A 15 6.65 -1.31 -1.23
CA GLY A 15 6.06 -1.42 -2.57
C GLY A 15 5.20 -0.22 -2.93
N VAL A 16 4.47 0.31 -1.97
CA VAL A 16 3.66 1.52 -2.19
C VAL A 16 4.55 2.74 -2.43
N ARG A 17 5.66 2.84 -1.70
CA ARG A 17 6.63 3.92 -1.92
C ARG A 17 7.21 3.87 -3.33
N VAL A 18 7.60 2.67 -3.79
CA VAL A 18 8.08 2.48 -5.17
C VAL A 18 7.01 2.93 -6.17
N LEU A 19 5.76 2.55 -5.91
CA LEU A 19 4.66 2.93 -6.80
C LEU A 19 4.46 4.44 -6.86
N LEU A 20 4.51 5.12 -5.72
CA LEU A 20 4.40 6.58 -5.67
C LEU A 20 5.52 7.25 -6.49
N GLU A 21 6.74 6.72 -6.42
CA GLU A 21 7.85 7.19 -7.24
C GLU A 21 7.59 6.95 -8.73
N GLU A 22 7.12 5.76 -9.09
CA GLU A 22 6.87 5.40 -10.50
C GLU A 22 5.77 6.25 -11.14
N VAL A 23 4.72 6.59 -10.40
CA VAL A 23 3.65 7.44 -10.95
C VAL A 23 3.99 8.93 -10.88
N GLY A 24 5.12 9.29 -10.26
CA GLY A 24 5.53 10.68 -10.14
C GLY A 24 4.71 11.50 -9.17
N ALA A 25 4.08 10.85 -8.19
CA ALA A 25 3.26 11.55 -7.21
C ALA A 25 4.13 12.26 -6.17
N SER A 26 3.65 13.40 -5.71
CA SER A 26 4.27 14.11 -4.58
C SER A 26 3.82 13.43 -3.29
N TYR A 27 4.77 13.07 -2.43
CA TYR A 27 4.43 12.38 -1.17
C TYR A 27 5.46 12.64 -0.09
N GLU A 28 5.06 12.42 1.15
CA GLU A 28 5.96 12.42 2.29
C GLU A 28 5.75 11.15 3.12
N LEU A 29 6.79 10.73 3.82
CA LEU A 29 6.74 9.53 4.66
C LEU A 29 6.42 9.94 6.10
N LEU A 30 5.52 9.18 6.72
CA LEU A 30 5.23 9.28 8.15
C LEU A 30 5.82 8.04 8.81
N ASP A 31 6.83 8.23 9.65
CA ASP A 31 7.50 7.13 10.31
C ASP A 31 6.57 6.39 11.26
N THR A 32 6.63 5.08 11.21
CA THR A 32 5.94 4.21 12.14
C THR A 32 6.79 2.94 12.35
N THR A 33 6.28 2.00 13.11
CA THR A 33 6.99 0.76 13.39
C THR A 33 6.14 -0.45 13.06
N ILE A 34 6.81 -1.54 12.66
CA ILE A 34 6.20 -2.87 12.55
C ILE A 34 6.68 -3.78 13.67
N ASP A 35 7.48 -3.25 14.59
CA ASP A 35 8.00 -3.99 15.73
C ASP A 35 6.83 -4.33 16.67
N MET A 36 6.65 -5.61 16.96
CA MET A 36 5.54 -6.07 17.79
C MET A 36 5.65 -5.60 19.24
N ASP A 37 6.86 -5.25 19.69
CA ASP A 37 7.11 -4.80 21.05
C ASP A 37 6.91 -3.30 21.22
N LYS A 38 6.66 -2.57 20.13
CA LYS A 38 6.50 -1.11 20.16
C LYS A 38 5.07 -0.70 19.86
N PRO A 39 4.52 0.26 20.61
CA PRO A 39 3.18 0.76 20.32
C PRO A 39 3.17 1.59 19.04
N ARG A 40 2.05 1.52 18.31
CA ARG A 40 1.77 2.43 17.20
C ARG A 40 1.35 3.78 17.75
N THR A 41 1.60 4.83 16.97
CA THR A 41 1.14 6.17 17.36
C THR A 41 -0.39 6.25 17.33
N PRO A 42 -1.01 7.12 18.15
CA PRO A 42 -2.45 7.34 18.06
C PRO A 42 -2.92 7.77 16.67
N GLU A 43 -2.11 8.56 15.97
CA GLU A 43 -2.40 9.00 14.61
C GLU A 43 -2.52 7.81 13.66
N HIS A 44 -1.54 6.88 13.71
CA HIS A 44 -1.55 5.69 12.88
C HIS A 44 -2.79 4.83 13.18
N LEU A 45 -3.08 4.60 14.45
CA LEU A 45 -4.23 3.78 14.86
C LEU A 45 -5.57 4.42 14.50
N ALA A 46 -5.63 5.75 14.41
CA ALA A 46 -6.84 6.44 13.98
C ALA A 46 -7.19 6.12 12.52
N TYR A 47 -6.18 5.98 11.67
CA TYR A 47 -6.39 5.62 10.26
C TYR A 47 -6.52 4.11 10.06
N ASN A 48 -5.77 3.32 10.81
CA ASN A 48 -5.84 1.86 10.73
C ASN A 48 -5.78 1.26 12.14
N PRO A 49 -6.92 0.85 12.70
CA PRO A 49 -6.97 0.30 14.06
C PRO A 49 -6.11 -0.96 14.25
N ASN A 50 -5.82 -1.70 13.16
CA ASN A 50 -4.96 -2.88 13.23
C ASN A 50 -3.48 -2.53 13.35
N GLY A 51 -3.10 -1.27 13.09
CA GLY A 51 -1.72 -0.83 13.23
C GLY A 51 -0.76 -1.38 12.17
N TRP A 52 -1.27 -1.87 11.06
CA TRP A 52 -0.46 -2.37 9.96
C TRP A 52 -0.10 -1.26 8.96
N VAL A 53 0.96 -1.46 8.21
CA VAL A 53 1.35 -0.62 7.08
C VAL A 53 1.23 -1.42 5.79
N PRO A 54 0.98 -0.75 4.63
CA PRO A 54 0.90 0.68 4.42
C PRO A 54 -0.44 1.29 4.82
N VAL A 55 -0.43 2.60 5.09
CA VAL A 55 -1.63 3.43 5.09
C VAL A 55 -1.32 4.66 4.24
N LEU A 56 -2.12 4.90 3.23
CA LEU A 56 -1.99 6.04 2.33
C LEU A 56 -3.03 7.08 2.73
N VAL A 57 -2.58 8.32 2.93
CA VAL A 57 -3.44 9.43 3.36
C VAL A 57 -3.35 10.55 2.33
N TRP A 58 -4.48 11.14 1.99
CA TRP A 58 -4.54 12.33 1.14
C TRP A 58 -5.80 13.13 1.48
N GLY A 59 -5.64 14.44 1.67
CA GLY A 59 -6.75 15.27 2.11
C GLY A 59 -7.31 14.76 3.43
N ASP A 60 -8.61 14.53 3.46
CA ASP A 60 -9.34 13.96 4.61
C ASP A 60 -9.60 12.45 4.45
N GLN A 61 -8.96 11.81 3.48
CA GLN A 61 -9.17 10.41 3.14
C GLN A 61 -7.95 9.57 3.50
N ALA A 62 -8.19 8.29 3.74
CA ALA A 62 -7.13 7.32 3.99
C ALA A 62 -7.56 5.95 3.49
N MET A 63 -6.60 5.14 3.07
CA MET A 63 -6.86 3.75 2.73
C MET A 63 -5.66 2.89 3.10
N TYR A 64 -5.93 1.62 3.34
CA TYR A 64 -4.91 0.61 3.56
C TYR A 64 -5.22 -0.61 2.69
N GLU A 65 -4.37 -1.62 2.71
CA GLU A 65 -4.32 -2.79 1.83
C GLU A 65 -3.51 -2.50 0.56
N CYS A 66 -2.37 -3.21 0.44
CA CYS A 66 -1.42 -2.99 -0.66
C CYS A 66 -2.07 -3.10 -2.05
N ALA A 67 -2.88 -4.14 -2.26
CA ALA A 67 -3.50 -4.36 -3.57
C ALA A 67 -4.48 -3.24 -3.91
N ALA A 68 -5.27 -2.81 -2.93
CA ALA A 68 -6.24 -1.73 -3.13
C ALA A 68 -5.53 -0.41 -3.44
N ILE A 69 -4.48 -0.09 -2.69
CA ILE A 69 -3.69 1.13 -2.91
C ILE A 69 -3.07 1.10 -4.31
N THR A 70 -2.54 -0.05 -4.73
CA THR A 70 -1.95 -0.20 -6.06
C THR A 70 -2.96 0.08 -7.17
N ILE A 71 -4.14 -0.52 -7.08
CA ILE A 71 -5.21 -0.30 -8.06
C ILE A 71 -5.61 1.17 -8.08
N PHE A 72 -5.82 1.74 -6.90
CA PHE A 72 -6.23 3.13 -6.75
C PHE A 72 -5.22 4.10 -7.39
N LEU A 73 -3.94 3.94 -7.10
CA LEU A 73 -2.91 4.82 -7.66
C LEU A 73 -2.76 4.64 -9.16
N CYS A 74 -2.78 3.40 -9.66
CA CYS A 74 -2.71 3.16 -11.10
C CYS A 74 -3.92 3.75 -11.83
N ASP A 75 -5.09 3.71 -11.22
CA ASP A 75 -6.30 4.31 -11.82
C ASP A 75 -6.23 5.83 -11.85
N ARG A 76 -5.56 6.46 -10.88
CA ARG A 76 -5.40 7.92 -10.84
C ARG A 76 -4.31 8.43 -11.79
N TYR A 77 -3.41 7.58 -12.22
CA TYR A 77 -2.29 7.93 -13.10
C TYR A 77 -2.26 7.01 -14.32
N PRO A 78 -3.37 6.96 -15.09
CA PRO A 78 -3.47 6.03 -16.22
C PRO A 78 -2.43 6.28 -17.32
N GLU A 79 -1.92 7.51 -17.42
CA GLU A 79 -0.91 7.89 -18.39
C GLU A 79 0.43 7.18 -18.16
N THR A 80 0.68 6.65 -16.98
CA THR A 80 1.90 5.89 -16.67
C THR A 80 1.88 4.48 -17.26
N GLU A 81 0.71 3.98 -17.62
CA GLU A 81 0.51 2.64 -18.20
C GLU A 81 1.08 1.51 -17.34
N LEU A 82 1.15 1.71 -16.01
CA LEU A 82 1.63 0.68 -15.08
C LEU A 82 0.65 -0.47 -14.91
N ALA A 83 -0.63 -0.22 -15.18
CA ALA A 83 -1.68 -1.23 -15.09
C ALA A 83 -2.41 -1.33 -16.42
N PRO A 84 -2.94 -2.52 -16.76
CA PRO A 84 -3.77 -2.65 -17.95
C PRO A 84 -5.07 -1.86 -17.78
N SER A 85 -5.58 -1.31 -18.89
CA SER A 85 -6.85 -0.57 -18.88
C SER A 85 -8.01 -1.47 -18.50
N LEU A 86 -9.15 -0.85 -18.13
CA LEU A 86 -10.34 -1.60 -17.72
C LEU A 86 -10.83 -2.58 -18.79
N SER A 87 -10.64 -2.26 -20.06
CA SER A 87 -11.09 -3.12 -21.18
C SER A 87 -10.00 -4.03 -21.70
N ALA A 88 -8.77 -3.95 -21.20
CA ALA A 88 -7.67 -4.78 -21.68
C ALA A 88 -7.89 -6.26 -21.35
N PRO A 89 -7.50 -7.17 -22.26
CA PRO A 89 -7.63 -8.61 -21.97
C PRO A 89 -6.89 -9.06 -20.71
N GLU A 90 -5.82 -8.39 -20.35
CA GLU A 90 -4.96 -8.72 -19.20
C GLU A 90 -5.52 -8.21 -17.88
N ARG A 91 -6.59 -7.41 -17.88
CA ARG A 91 -7.10 -6.79 -16.67
C ARG A 91 -7.48 -7.79 -15.60
N GLY A 92 -8.12 -8.91 -15.99
CA GLY A 92 -8.49 -9.96 -15.05
C GLY A 92 -7.28 -10.59 -14.37
N LEU A 93 -6.26 -10.93 -15.15
CA LEU A 93 -5.03 -11.53 -14.61
C LEU A 93 -4.29 -10.55 -13.69
N TYR A 94 -4.28 -9.27 -14.04
CA TYR A 94 -3.71 -8.22 -13.21
C TYR A 94 -4.37 -8.18 -11.82
N LEU A 95 -5.70 -8.13 -11.78
CA LEU A 95 -6.44 -8.11 -10.52
C LEU A 95 -6.21 -9.39 -9.71
N GLN A 96 -6.29 -10.54 -10.36
CA GLN A 96 -6.05 -11.83 -9.72
C GLN A 96 -4.66 -11.89 -9.08
N THR A 97 -3.64 -11.46 -9.81
CA THR A 97 -2.26 -11.51 -9.36
C THR A 97 -2.04 -10.60 -8.15
N LEU A 98 -2.59 -9.37 -8.18
CA LEU A 98 -2.49 -8.45 -7.06
C LEU A 98 -3.12 -9.03 -5.79
N VAL A 99 -4.31 -9.59 -5.91
CA VAL A 99 -5.01 -10.16 -4.75
C VAL A 99 -4.28 -11.42 -4.27
N TYR A 100 -3.77 -12.23 -5.17
CA TYR A 100 -2.98 -13.41 -4.81
C TYR A 100 -1.74 -13.03 -4.01
N PHE A 101 -0.97 -12.06 -4.47
CA PHE A 101 0.20 -11.59 -3.72
C PHE A 101 -0.18 -11.03 -2.35
N SER A 102 -1.23 -10.24 -2.30
CA SER A 102 -1.67 -9.61 -1.07
C SER A 102 -2.26 -10.62 -0.07
N ASN A 103 -3.09 -11.53 -0.55
CA ASN A 103 -3.85 -12.44 0.31
C ASN A 103 -3.09 -13.71 0.66
N SER A 104 -2.26 -14.22 -0.24
CA SER A 104 -1.60 -15.51 -0.06
C SER A 104 -0.10 -15.37 0.21
N VAL A 105 0.62 -14.64 -0.66
CA VAL A 105 2.07 -14.55 -0.57
C VAL A 105 2.50 -13.71 0.64
N GLN A 106 1.93 -12.53 0.81
CA GLN A 106 2.26 -11.67 1.95
C GLN A 106 1.88 -12.33 3.28
N ASN A 107 0.74 -13.01 3.33
CA ASN A 107 0.34 -13.73 4.53
C ASN A 107 1.30 -14.86 4.88
N ALA A 108 1.80 -15.58 3.88
CA ALA A 108 2.80 -16.61 4.10
C ALA A 108 4.08 -16.04 4.71
N PHE A 109 4.53 -14.88 4.23
CA PHE A 109 5.67 -14.19 4.81
C PHE A 109 5.38 -13.71 6.23
N GLN A 110 4.19 -13.17 6.49
CA GLN A 110 3.81 -12.74 7.84
C GLN A 110 3.85 -13.89 8.84
N LEU A 111 3.34 -15.04 8.47
CA LEU A 111 3.36 -16.22 9.35
C LEU A 111 4.79 -16.68 9.65
N ASN A 112 5.73 -16.44 8.76
CA ASN A 112 7.12 -16.76 8.98
C ASN A 112 7.80 -15.80 9.96
N TYR A 113 7.47 -14.51 9.89
CA TYR A 113 8.06 -13.47 10.74
C TYR A 113 7.31 -13.23 12.04
N TYR A 114 5.99 -13.47 12.03
CA TYR A 114 5.09 -13.25 13.17
C TYR A 114 4.21 -14.48 13.41
N PRO A 115 4.82 -15.60 13.79
CA PRO A 115 4.11 -16.87 13.96
C PRO A 115 3.11 -16.85 15.12
#